data_f899297cb90f829b106549efdb59820d
#
_entry.id   f899297cb90f829b106549efdb59820d
#
_cell.length_a   1.000
_cell.length_b   1.000
_cell.length_c   1.000
_cell.angle_alpha   90.00
_cell.angle_beta   90.00
_cell.angle_gamma   90.00
#
_symmetry.space_group_name_H-M   'P 1'
#
loop_
_entity.id
_entity.type
_entity.pdbx_description
1 polymer ?
#
loop_
_entity_poly.entity_id
_entity_poly.type
_entity_poly.pdbx_seq_one_letter_code
_entity_poly.pdbx_strand_id
1 'polypeptide(L)'
;MKEFDPIFMFWKRITKGQWQRVASLAPIVLVAALLFAGCRKDSPLDFGALEDPAARGRVDTTAITTSLVEQSIQDTITANGRGPFLELGRFGNLSSRILMKFATLPDTITINSATLILDTNTIFTDGRNRSMFTASVHRSLSDWDERSVTADNFGGSVDPAVLAEAQIISSAADFAAGDSLFLESIRFDFNAEGLDIVRTWQDSLRSDNFGVLIDFDLNSLFIKEFFSQNGPLNQPRLQLDVTTPAKRDTIFRVPREDAFLVEMDEPLPDGPLFVDDQFSLQSILKFDLSAIPRESTINRALLILTVKNDATAIKASGYGFRVERLATEVELPADFEIDSNFAPITDLVDRNTSIFSINVTNLIQFWVTGAFENHGLLLRTSNPGRDVSRLALHSSQTSSSLAPRLEIDFTSGPTLP
;
A
#
# COMPACT_ATOMS: atom_id res chain seq x y z
N MET A 1 -42.41 20.06 -34.34
CA MET A 1 -41.41 19.06 -33.98
C MET A 1 -42.05 17.71 -34.17
N LYS A 2 -41.61 16.95 -35.21
CA LYS A 2 -42.12 15.60 -35.51
C LYS A 2 -41.11 14.61 -34.95
N GLU A 3 -41.55 13.82 -33.98
CA GLU A 3 -40.79 12.69 -33.48
C GLU A 3 -40.58 11.67 -34.60
N PHE A 4 -39.34 11.27 -34.82
CA PHE A 4 -38.96 10.21 -35.73
C PHE A 4 -38.90 8.87 -34.93
N ASP A 5 -39.80 7.95 -35.24
CA ASP A 5 -39.86 6.62 -34.69
C ASP A 5 -38.89 5.70 -35.42
N PRO A 6 -37.81 5.19 -34.80
CA PRO A 6 -36.76 4.39 -35.47
C PRO A 6 -37.18 2.95 -35.82
N ILE A 7 -38.35 2.49 -35.41
CA ILE A 7 -38.79 1.08 -35.61
C ILE A 7 -39.30 0.85 -37.06
N PHE A 8 -39.71 1.89 -37.78
CA PHE A 8 -40.33 1.71 -39.10
C PHE A 8 -39.35 1.55 -40.25
N MET A 9 -38.05 1.78 -40.08
CA MET A 9 -37.03 1.64 -41.12
C MET A 9 -36.37 0.25 -41.24
N PHE A 10 -36.62 -0.67 -40.34
CA PHE A 10 -35.96 -1.99 -40.38
C PHE A 10 -36.66 -3.03 -41.27
N TRP A 11 -37.91 -2.81 -41.65
CA TRP A 11 -38.72 -3.79 -42.39
C TRP A 11 -38.68 -3.70 -43.94
N LYS A 12 -37.97 -2.73 -44.51
CA LYS A 12 -37.99 -2.49 -45.96
C LYS A 12 -36.81 -3.05 -46.79
N ARG A 13 -35.92 -3.83 -46.17
CA ARG A 13 -34.70 -4.35 -46.83
C ARG A 13 -34.44 -5.86 -46.70
N ILE A 14 -35.44 -6.66 -46.54
CA ILE A 14 -35.27 -8.13 -46.58
C ILE A 14 -35.58 -8.61 -47.99
N THR A 15 -34.55 -9.00 -48.73
CA THR A 15 -34.71 -9.58 -50.11
C THR A 15 -35.17 -11.02 -50.01
N LYS A 16 -35.89 -11.52 -51.07
CA LYS A 16 -36.48 -12.88 -51.12
C LYS A 16 -35.49 -14.03 -50.79
N GLY A 17 -34.17 -13.81 -50.99
CA GLY A 17 -33.16 -14.82 -50.66
C GLY A 17 -32.83 -15.03 -49.18
N GLN A 18 -33.24 -14.09 -48.33
CA GLN A 18 -32.99 -14.20 -46.86
C GLN A 18 -34.08 -15.03 -46.16
N TRP A 19 -35.27 -15.12 -46.72
CA TRP A 19 -36.36 -15.92 -46.15
C TRP A 19 -36.04 -17.41 -46.15
N GLN A 20 -35.31 -17.89 -47.16
CA GLN A 20 -34.93 -19.34 -47.20
C GLN A 20 -33.92 -19.70 -46.10
N ARG A 21 -33.06 -18.78 -45.66
CA ARG A 21 -32.13 -19.04 -44.58
C ARG A 21 -32.78 -18.94 -43.18
N VAL A 22 -33.80 -18.11 -43.03
CA VAL A 22 -34.55 -18.03 -41.78
C VAL A 22 -35.46 -19.26 -41.61
N ALA A 23 -36.05 -19.77 -42.70
CA ALA A 23 -36.87 -20.94 -42.68
C ALA A 23 -36.07 -22.25 -42.38
N SER A 24 -34.77 -22.27 -42.69
CA SER A 24 -33.90 -23.40 -42.36
C SER A 24 -33.42 -23.44 -40.90
N LEU A 25 -33.50 -22.31 -40.18
CA LEU A 25 -33.14 -22.23 -38.75
C LEU A 25 -34.33 -22.49 -37.83
N ALA A 26 -35.57 -22.42 -38.33
CA ALA A 26 -36.79 -22.64 -37.55
C ALA A 26 -36.83 -24.01 -36.84
N PRO A 27 -36.43 -25.14 -37.47
CA PRO A 27 -36.41 -26.43 -36.80
C PRO A 27 -35.33 -26.52 -35.72
N ILE A 28 -34.19 -25.81 -35.86
CA ILE A 28 -33.10 -25.82 -34.87
C ILE A 28 -33.53 -25.06 -33.60
N VAL A 29 -34.22 -23.93 -33.77
CA VAL A 29 -34.76 -23.16 -32.64
C VAL A 29 -35.87 -23.94 -31.94
N LEU A 30 -36.72 -24.66 -32.68
CA LEU A 30 -37.78 -25.48 -32.09
C LEU A 30 -37.19 -26.68 -31.31
N VAL A 31 -36.14 -27.33 -31.82
CA VAL A 31 -35.46 -28.42 -31.12
C VAL A 31 -34.74 -27.92 -29.87
N ALA A 32 -34.10 -26.72 -29.93
CA ALA A 32 -33.51 -26.11 -28.77
C ALA A 32 -34.57 -25.75 -27.70
N ALA A 33 -35.72 -25.21 -28.12
CA ALA A 33 -36.82 -24.89 -27.20
C ALA A 33 -37.42 -26.16 -26.55
N LEU A 34 -37.49 -27.25 -27.30
CA LEU A 34 -37.96 -28.56 -26.75
C LEU A 34 -36.95 -29.19 -25.80
N LEU A 35 -35.65 -28.96 -26.02
CA LEU A 35 -34.61 -29.42 -25.10
C LEU A 35 -34.62 -28.63 -23.76
N PHE A 36 -35.00 -27.36 -23.79
CA PHE A 36 -35.19 -26.57 -22.56
C PHE A 36 -36.53 -26.80 -21.88
N ALA A 37 -37.57 -27.25 -22.61
CA ALA A 37 -38.85 -27.60 -22.02
C ALA A 37 -38.86 -29.01 -21.39
N GLY A 38 -37.87 -29.85 -21.72
CA GLY A 38 -37.77 -31.23 -21.21
C GLY A 38 -37.09 -31.39 -19.85
N CYS A 39 -36.54 -30.35 -19.29
CA CYS A 39 -35.88 -30.41 -17.96
C CYS A 39 -36.78 -29.97 -16.79
N ARG A 40 -38.10 -30.28 -16.86
CA ARG A 40 -38.92 -30.40 -15.66
C ARG A 40 -39.16 -31.91 -15.42
N LYS A 41 -38.10 -32.62 -15.16
CA LYS A 41 -38.22 -33.84 -14.37
C LYS A 41 -38.18 -33.37 -12.91
N ASP A 42 -39.27 -33.63 -12.22
CA ASP A 42 -39.29 -33.58 -10.78
C ASP A 42 -38.02 -34.27 -10.29
N SER A 43 -37.20 -33.52 -9.60
CA SER A 43 -35.97 -34.06 -9.01
C SER A 43 -36.39 -35.21 -8.10
N PRO A 44 -35.79 -36.42 -8.20
CA PRO A 44 -36.10 -37.50 -7.29
C PRO A 44 -35.66 -37.18 -5.85
N LEU A 45 -35.12 -36.03 -5.59
CA LEU A 45 -34.93 -35.49 -4.25
C LEU A 45 -36.29 -34.93 -3.81
N ASP A 46 -36.97 -35.68 -3.00
CA ASP A 46 -38.16 -35.24 -2.30
C ASP A 46 -37.82 -34.06 -1.40
N PHE A 47 -38.03 -32.84 -1.90
CA PHE A 47 -37.87 -31.62 -1.13
C PHE A 47 -38.99 -31.41 -0.11
N GLY A 48 -39.92 -32.39 0.05
CA GLY A 48 -40.96 -32.37 1.08
C GLY A 48 -40.39 -32.26 2.50
N ALA A 49 -39.17 -32.77 2.71
CA ALA A 49 -38.44 -32.59 3.95
C ALA A 49 -37.95 -31.13 4.19
N LEU A 50 -37.89 -30.31 3.11
CA LEU A 50 -37.52 -28.88 3.22
C LEU A 50 -38.73 -27.97 3.53
N GLU A 51 -39.95 -28.52 3.57
CA GLU A 51 -41.14 -27.80 4.00
C GLU A 51 -41.33 -27.77 5.52
N ASP A 52 -40.60 -28.63 6.26
CA ASP A 52 -40.55 -28.54 7.71
C ASP A 52 -39.70 -27.32 8.10
N PRO A 53 -40.30 -26.27 8.73
CA PRO A 53 -39.55 -25.12 9.23
C PRO A 53 -38.46 -25.51 10.25
N ALA A 54 -38.59 -26.66 10.92
CA ALA A 54 -37.59 -27.20 11.82
C ALA A 54 -36.42 -27.89 11.11
N ALA A 55 -36.59 -28.30 9.83
CA ALA A 55 -35.52 -28.85 9.00
C ALA A 55 -34.72 -27.74 8.27
N ARG A 56 -35.26 -26.53 8.19
CA ARG A 56 -34.52 -25.36 7.70
C ARG A 56 -33.64 -24.87 8.85
N GLY A 57 -32.33 -25.05 8.73
CA GLY A 57 -31.41 -24.51 9.71
C GLY A 57 -31.70 -23.02 10.00
N ARG A 58 -31.74 -22.66 11.27
CA ARG A 58 -31.94 -21.26 11.69
C ARG A 58 -30.69 -20.47 11.33
N VAL A 59 -30.88 -19.34 10.70
CA VAL A 59 -29.80 -18.36 10.53
C VAL A 59 -29.65 -17.60 11.85
N ASP A 60 -28.53 -17.77 12.48
CA ASP A 60 -28.16 -17.06 13.69
C ASP A 60 -27.08 -16.01 13.35
N THR A 61 -27.15 -14.86 14.01
CA THR A 61 -26.14 -13.82 13.90
C THR A 61 -25.44 -13.67 15.25
N THR A 62 -24.12 -13.65 15.25
CA THR A 62 -23.33 -13.40 16.44
C THR A 62 -22.23 -12.39 16.15
N ALA A 63 -21.88 -11.62 17.18
CA ALA A 63 -20.70 -10.75 17.15
C ALA A 63 -19.71 -11.23 18.22
N ILE A 64 -18.51 -11.58 17.79
CA ILE A 64 -17.41 -11.95 18.68
C ILE A 64 -16.55 -10.71 18.85
N THR A 65 -16.62 -10.12 20.04
CA THR A 65 -15.93 -8.87 20.39
C THR A 65 -14.70 -9.09 21.27
N THR A 66 -14.49 -10.31 21.73
CA THR A 66 -13.35 -10.66 22.56
C THR A 66 -12.33 -11.43 21.73
N SER A 67 -11.15 -10.83 21.56
CA SER A 67 -9.98 -11.50 21.00
C SER A 67 -9.23 -12.25 22.10
N LEU A 68 -8.69 -13.41 21.74
CA LEU A 68 -7.77 -14.17 22.61
C LEU A 68 -6.35 -13.59 22.51
N VAL A 69 -5.99 -13.04 21.36
CA VAL A 69 -4.71 -12.37 21.12
C VAL A 69 -4.95 -11.10 20.35
N GLU A 70 -4.42 -9.99 20.83
CA GLU A 70 -4.27 -8.71 20.15
C GLU A 70 -2.86 -8.19 20.39
N GLN A 71 -2.02 -8.20 19.38
CA GLN A 71 -0.63 -7.83 19.56
C GLN A 71 -0.04 -7.26 18.29
N SER A 72 0.71 -6.16 18.42
CA SER A 72 1.63 -5.69 17.38
C SER A 72 3.00 -6.31 17.58
N ILE A 73 3.59 -6.74 16.49
CA ILE A 73 4.95 -7.28 16.43
C ILE A 73 5.75 -6.51 15.43
N GLN A 74 7.05 -6.41 15.62
CA GLN A 74 7.98 -5.82 14.67
C GLN A 74 8.88 -6.91 14.13
N ASP A 75 8.96 -6.97 12.80
CA ASP A 75 9.92 -7.80 12.08
C ASP A 75 11.18 -6.97 11.72
N THR A 76 12.01 -7.47 10.86
CA THR A 76 13.22 -6.78 10.40
C THR A 76 12.86 -5.54 9.58
N ILE A 77 13.48 -4.40 9.88
CA ILE A 77 13.33 -3.17 9.11
C ILE A 77 13.75 -3.41 7.66
N THR A 78 12.90 -3.02 6.74
CA THR A 78 13.11 -3.23 5.31
C THR A 78 13.91 -2.08 4.70
N ALA A 79 15.02 -2.37 4.02
CA ALA A 79 15.70 -1.39 3.19
C ALA A 79 14.83 -1.01 1.98
N ASN A 80 14.77 0.28 1.66
CA ASN A 80 13.82 0.84 0.69
C ASN A 80 14.46 1.35 -0.63
N GLY A 81 15.77 1.28 -0.78
CA GLY A 81 16.49 1.83 -1.94
C GLY A 81 16.08 1.26 -3.30
N ARG A 82 15.28 0.18 -3.35
CA ARG A 82 14.69 -0.35 -4.59
C ARG A 82 13.25 0.12 -4.82
N GLY A 83 12.72 0.90 -3.91
CA GLY A 83 11.38 1.49 -4.02
C GLY A 83 11.30 2.52 -5.15
N PRO A 84 10.11 2.75 -5.71
CA PRO A 84 9.90 3.75 -6.77
C PRO A 84 9.88 5.19 -6.26
N PHE A 85 9.94 5.40 -4.95
CA PHE A 85 9.80 6.70 -4.30
C PHE A 85 10.88 6.94 -3.26
N LEU A 86 11.09 8.23 -2.96
CA LEU A 86 11.95 8.76 -1.90
C LEU A 86 11.13 9.70 -1.03
N GLU A 87 11.45 9.79 0.24
CA GLU A 87 10.67 10.53 1.20
C GLU A 87 11.54 11.46 2.05
N LEU A 88 11.07 12.69 2.29
CA LEU A 88 11.78 13.72 3.02
C LEU A 88 10.86 14.50 3.94
N GLY A 89 11.27 14.66 5.18
CA GLY A 89 10.56 15.46 6.17
C GLY A 89 10.10 14.66 7.38
N ARG A 90 9.18 15.24 8.15
CA ARG A 90 8.64 14.66 9.38
C ARG A 90 7.12 14.70 9.39
N PHE A 91 6.50 13.62 9.82
CA PHE A 91 5.06 13.54 10.07
C PHE A 91 4.78 12.69 11.31
N GLY A 92 4.17 13.32 12.34
CA GLY A 92 3.99 12.67 13.63
C GLY A 92 5.33 12.32 14.27
N ASN A 93 5.53 11.05 14.61
CA ASN A 93 6.78 10.52 15.14
C ASN A 93 7.68 9.87 14.07
N LEU A 94 7.35 10.04 12.80
CA LEU A 94 8.15 9.54 11.68
C LEU A 94 8.97 10.66 11.08
N SER A 95 10.25 10.41 10.82
CA SER A 95 11.12 11.29 10.06
C SER A 95 11.83 10.51 8.97
N SER A 96 12.08 11.18 7.84
CA SER A 96 12.70 10.57 6.68
C SER A 96 13.69 11.51 6.00
N ARG A 97 14.88 11.00 5.68
CA ARG A 97 15.98 11.69 4.99
C ARG A 97 16.36 10.92 3.74
N ILE A 98 16.90 11.59 2.71
CA ILE A 98 17.22 10.98 1.43
C ILE A 98 18.74 10.86 1.25
N LEU A 99 19.20 9.69 0.81
CA LEU A 99 20.56 9.43 0.35
C LEU A 99 20.59 9.33 -1.17
N MET A 100 21.61 9.94 -1.80
CA MET A 100 21.85 9.82 -3.24
C MET A 100 23.33 9.70 -3.55
N LYS A 101 23.69 8.80 -4.43
CA LYS A 101 25.06 8.59 -4.91
C LYS A 101 25.09 8.68 -6.44
N PHE A 102 26.02 9.47 -6.96
CA PHE A 102 26.20 9.65 -8.40
C PHE A 102 27.42 8.88 -8.90
N ALA A 103 27.35 8.39 -10.13
CA ALA A 103 28.50 7.80 -10.80
C ALA A 103 29.59 8.86 -11.06
N THR A 104 30.82 8.42 -11.30
CA THR A 104 31.94 9.28 -11.70
C THR A 104 31.55 10.15 -12.89
N LEU A 105 31.81 11.45 -12.78
CA LEU A 105 31.56 12.43 -13.83
C LEU A 105 32.74 12.46 -14.81
N PRO A 106 32.52 12.89 -16.08
CA PRO A 106 33.60 13.01 -17.05
C PRO A 106 34.66 14.04 -16.61
N ASP A 107 35.92 13.68 -16.69
CA ASP A 107 37.08 14.55 -16.39
C ASP A 107 37.39 15.55 -17.52
N THR A 108 36.84 15.34 -18.71
CA THR A 108 37.07 16.14 -19.92
C THR A 108 36.23 17.41 -20.00
N ILE A 109 35.41 17.69 -18.98
CA ILE A 109 34.51 18.85 -18.91
C ILE A 109 34.88 19.74 -17.71
N THR A 110 34.66 21.07 -17.84
CA THR A 110 34.68 21.99 -16.70
C THR A 110 33.24 22.18 -16.21
N ILE A 111 32.97 21.86 -14.95
CA ILE A 111 31.67 22.08 -14.32
C ILE A 111 31.56 23.49 -13.81
N ASN A 112 30.64 24.30 -14.36
CA ASN A 112 30.43 25.71 -14.01
C ASN A 112 29.40 25.86 -12.88
N SER A 113 28.32 25.07 -12.91
CA SER A 113 27.31 24.99 -11.84
C SER A 113 26.68 23.62 -11.79
N ALA A 114 26.08 23.30 -10.65
CA ALA A 114 25.36 22.06 -10.41
C ALA A 114 24.03 22.35 -9.70
N THR A 115 22.97 21.65 -10.10
CA THR A 115 21.64 21.71 -9.46
C THR A 115 21.11 20.30 -9.35
N LEU A 116 20.75 19.86 -8.14
CA LEU A 116 20.00 18.63 -7.93
C LEU A 116 18.51 18.92 -8.07
N ILE A 117 17.80 18.13 -8.85
CA ILE A 117 16.37 18.31 -9.13
C ILE A 117 15.63 17.04 -8.73
N LEU A 118 14.62 17.21 -7.87
CA LEU A 118 13.71 16.18 -7.42
C LEU A 118 12.29 16.54 -7.84
N ASP A 119 11.62 15.63 -8.53
CA ASP A 119 10.21 15.79 -8.92
C ASP A 119 9.31 15.13 -7.88
N THR A 120 8.30 15.87 -7.43
CA THR A 120 7.41 15.43 -6.35
C THR A 120 6.34 14.48 -6.87
N ASN A 121 5.87 13.56 -6.01
CA ASN A 121 4.75 12.66 -6.28
C ASN A 121 3.55 12.99 -5.37
N THR A 122 3.70 12.84 -4.04
CA THR A 122 2.61 13.06 -3.09
C THR A 122 3.13 13.58 -1.75
N ILE A 123 2.26 13.62 -0.75
CA ILE A 123 2.57 14.14 0.57
C ILE A 123 1.86 13.32 1.66
N PHE A 124 2.54 13.12 2.79
CA PHE A 124 1.97 12.65 4.05
C PHE A 124 1.75 13.84 4.97
N THR A 125 0.50 14.12 5.30
CA THR A 125 0.12 15.26 6.13
C THR A 125 -1.26 15.01 6.75
N ASP A 126 -1.57 15.73 7.83
CA ASP A 126 -2.92 15.75 8.42
C ASP A 126 -3.94 16.54 7.57
N GLY A 127 -3.48 17.21 6.52
CA GLY A 127 -4.33 17.97 5.59
C GLY A 127 -4.89 19.27 6.14
N ARG A 128 -4.50 19.69 7.34
CA ARG A 128 -5.14 20.83 8.03
C ARG A 128 -4.47 22.16 7.78
N ASN A 129 -3.14 22.18 7.59
CA ASN A 129 -2.38 23.40 7.48
C ASN A 129 -1.37 23.36 6.34
N ARG A 130 -1.23 24.49 5.63
CA ARG A 130 -0.07 24.70 4.78
C ARG A 130 1.14 24.94 5.67
N SER A 131 2.20 24.19 5.45
CA SER A 131 3.46 24.34 6.14
C SER A 131 4.60 24.29 5.14
N MET A 132 5.78 24.70 5.60
CA MET A 132 7.01 24.62 4.82
C MET A 132 8.16 24.29 5.75
N PHE A 133 9.19 23.67 5.19
CA PHE A 133 10.45 23.42 5.86
C PHE A 133 11.61 23.65 4.90
N THR A 134 12.81 23.87 5.44
CA THR A 134 14.04 23.96 4.65
C THR A 134 14.67 22.58 4.56
N ALA A 135 14.93 22.12 3.35
CA ALA A 135 15.74 20.95 3.10
C ALA A 135 17.17 21.37 2.74
N SER A 136 18.16 20.68 3.30
CA SER A 136 19.58 20.95 3.10
C SER A 136 20.31 19.72 2.58
N VAL A 137 21.24 19.92 1.67
CA VAL A 137 22.09 18.88 1.09
C VAL A 137 23.44 18.89 1.80
N HIS A 138 23.87 17.73 2.27
CA HIS A 138 25.14 17.50 2.97
C HIS A 138 25.95 16.40 2.29
N ARG A 139 27.27 16.42 2.40
CA ARG A 139 28.14 15.34 1.93
C ARG A 139 28.02 14.13 2.84
N SER A 140 27.76 12.94 2.30
CA SER A 140 27.93 11.70 3.04
C SER A 140 29.40 11.36 3.23
N LEU A 141 29.79 11.00 4.45
CA LEU A 141 31.16 10.58 4.82
C LEU A 141 31.26 9.07 5.04
N SER A 142 30.15 8.34 5.00
CA SER A 142 30.08 6.90 5.13
C SER A 142 29.58 6.27 3.83
N ASP A 143 30.20 5.14 3.44
CA ASP A 143 29.69 4.35 2.32
C ASP A 143 28.42 3.62 2.70
N TRP A 144 27.57 3.37 1.70
CA TRP A 144 26.30 2.69 1.86
C TRP A 144 25.90 1.97 0.57
N ASP A 145 25.01 1.00 0.67
CA ASP A 145 24.45 0.24 -0.45
C ASP A 145 22.93 0.33 -0.41
N GLU A 146 22.29 0.69 -1.51
CA GLU A 146 20.85 0.93 -1.62
C GLU A 146 19.98 -0.27 -1.22
N ARG A 147 20.54 -1.49 -1.31
CA ARG A 147 19.82 -2.73 -1.04
C ARG A 147 19.72 -3.08 0.44
N SER A 148 20.59 -2.46 1.24
CA SER A 148 20.74 -2.83 2.65
C SER A 148 20.73 -1.64 3.61
N VAL A 149 20.84 -0.39 3.10
CA VAL A 149 20.90 0.79 3.97
C VAL A 149 19.56 1.03 4.67
N THR A 150 19.65 1.24 5.97
CA THR A 150 18.57 1.68 6.86
C THR A 150 19.10 2.78 7.75
N ALA A 151 18.22 3.49 8.47
CA ALA A 151 18.66 4.50 9.44
C ALA A 151 19.59 3.90 10.50
N ASP A 152 19.33 2.67 10.95
CA ASP A 152 20.11 1.99 12.00
C ASP A 152 21.53 1.67 11.56
N ASN A 153 21.75 1.31 10.29
CA ASN A 153 23.07 0.85 9.81
C ASN A 153 23.86 1.91 9.02
N PHE A 154 23.24 3.03 8.64
CA PHE A 154 23.93 4.11 7.91
C PHE A 154 25.08 4.74 8.73
N GLY A 155 25.01 4.68 10.06
CA GLY A 155 26.05 5.20 10.96
C GLY A 155 26.16 6.73 11.01
N GLY A 156 25.33 7.46 10.27
CA GLY A 156 25.05 8.89 10.44
C GLY A 156 26.21 9.86 10.19
N SER A 157 27.34 9.43 9.60
CA SER A 157 28.48 10.32 9.38
C SER A 157 28.24 11.22 8.16
N VAL A 158 27.94 12.48 8.44
CA VAL A 158 27.63 13.51 7.44
C VAL A 158 28.48 14.74 7.71
N ASP A 159 28.98 15.39 6.66
CA ASP A 159 29.63 16.68 6.78
C ASP A 159 28.58 17.74 7.20
N PRO A 160 28.80 18.49 8.26
CA PRO A 160 27.84 19.52 8.69
C PRO A 160 27.72 20.70 7.70
N ALA A 161 28.64 20.83 6.74
CA ALA A 161 28.58 21.87 5.73
C ALA A 161 27.33 21.69 4.85
N VAL A 162 26.61 22.80 4.64
CA VAL A 162 25.44 22.85 3.76
C VAL A 162 25.91 23.15 2.33
N LEU A 163 25.68 22.19 1.43
CA LEU A 163 26.11 22.28 0.03
C LEU A 163 25.07 22.94 -0.86
N ALA A 164 23.78 22.80 -0.53
CA ALA A 164 22.64 23.40 -1.20
C ALA A 164 21.42 23.38 -0.29
N GLU A 165 20.45 24.28 -0.53
CA GLU A 165 19.19 24.34 0.21
C GLU A 165 18.01 24.56 -0.73
N ALA A 166 16.83 24.09 -0.31
CA ALA A 166 15.57 24.36 -0.97
C ALA A 166 14.43 24.47 0.05
N GLN A 167 13.42 25.30 -0.27
CA GLN A 167 12.18 25.36 0.49
C GLN A 167 11.21 24.29 -0.03
N ILE A 168 10.74 23.43 0.86
CA ILE A 168 9.73 22.43 0.59
C ILE A 168 8.40 22.92 1.18
N ILE A 169 7.39 23.02 0.32
CA ILE A 169 6.10 23.62 0.68
C ILE A 169 5.00 22.55 0.46
N SER A 170 4.09 22.45 1.42
CA SER A 170 2.85 21.74 1.20
C SER A 170 1.90 22.61 0.35
N SER A 171 1.63 22.21 -0.88
CA SER A 171 0.79 22.98 -1.82
C SER A 171 -0.70 22.60 -1.68
N ALA A 172 -1.58 23.46 -2.20
CA ALA A 172 -3.01 23.13 -2.25
C ALA A 172 -3.31 21.93 -3.17
N ALA A 173 -2.44 21.66 -4.14
CA ALA A 173 -2.55 20.51 -5.04
C ALA A 173 -2.28 19.20 -4.31
N ASP A 174 -1.41 19.20 -3.28
CA ASP A 174 -1.12 18.03 -2.46
C ASP A 174 -2.36 17.53 -1.67
N PHE A 175 -3.36 18.41 -1.47
CA PHE A 175 -4.58 18.12 -0.73
C PHE A 175 -5.79 17.81 -1.64
N ALA A 176 -5.67 18.04 -2.93
CA ALA A 176 -6.75 17.74 -3.87
C ALA A 176 -6.85 16.22 -4.05
N ALA A 177 -7.94 15.64 -3.60
CA ALA A 177 -8.29 14.26 -3.94
C ALA A 177 -8.61 14.20 -5.44
N GLY A 178 -7.71 13.65 -6.25
CA GLY A 178 -7.93 13.43 -7.68
C GLY A 178 -6.62 13.36 -8.47
N ASP A 179 -6.62 12.56 -9.51
CA ASP A 179 -5.52 12.11 -10.37
C ASP A 179 -4.68 13.19 -11.11
N SER A 180 -4.76 14.44 -10.69
CA SER A 180 -3.92 15.49 -11.26
C SER A 180 -2.57 15.48 -10.57
N LEU A 181 -1.62 14.74 -11.13
CA LEU A 181 -0.19 14.83 -10.78
C LEU A 181 0.30 16.25 -11.10
N PHE A 182 0.23 17.14 -10.14
CA PHE A 182 0.96 18.40 -10.20
C PHE A 182 2.41 18.09 -9.84
N LEU A 183 3.20 17.76 -10.87
CA LEU A 183 4.62 17.55 -10.71
C LEU A 183 5.28 18.91 -10.41
N GLU A 184 5.66 19.09 -9.17
CA GLU A 184 6.54 20.19 -8.76
C GLU A 184 7.98 19.69 -8.80
N SER A 185 8.89 20.47 -9.37
CA SER A 185 10.32 20.19 -9.34
C SER A 185 11.00 21.03 -8.26
N ILE A 186 11.51 20.38 -7.24
CA ILE A 186 12.33 21.03 -6.21
C ILE A 186 13.77 21.07 -6.70
N ARG A 187 14.40 22.23 -6.59
CA ARG A 187 15.74 22.50 -7.09
C ARG A 187 16.66 22.89 -5.94
N PHE A 188 17.76 22.17 -5.83
CA PHE A 188 18.85 22.44 -4.90
C PHE A 188 20.04 22.94 -5.70
N ASP A 189 20.23 24.26 -5.75
CA ASP A 189 21.37 24.86 -6.45
C ASP A 189 22.60 24.81 -5.54
N PHE A 190 23.63 24.08 -5.96
CA PHE A 190 24.85 23.92 -5.18
C PHE A 190 25.58 25.25 -5.05
N ASN A 191 25.96 25.61 -3.83
CA ASN A 191 26.81 26.73 -3.53
C ASN A 191 28.28 26.46 -3.94
N ALA A 192 29.22 27.37 -3.65
CA ALA A 192 30.62 27.24 -4.07
C ALA A 192 31.26 25.96 -3.50
N GLU A 193 31.05 25.68 -2.21
CA GLU A 193 31.55 24.48 -1.54
C GLU A 193 30.92 23.19 -2.13
N GLY A 194 29.62 23.22 -2.32
CA GLY A 194 28.90 22.11 -2.96
C GLY A 194 29.38 21.83 -4.39
N LEU A 195 29.63 22.90 -5.17
CA LEU A 195 30.18 22.78 -6.50
C LEU A 195 31.58 22.13 -6.49
N ASP A 196 32.41 22.49 -5.53
CA ASP A 196 33.75 21.89 -5.39
C ASP A 196 33.65 20.42 -5.02
N ILE A 197 32.71 20.03 -4.17
CA ILE A 197 32.42 18.60 -3.91
C ILE A 197 31.98 17.88 -5.18
N VAL A 198 31.03 18.43 -5.97
CA VAL A 198 30.60 17.84 -7.24
C VAL A 198 31.77 17.66 -8.22
N ARG A 199 32.71 18.62 -8.27
CA ARG A 199 33.93 18.53 -9.09
C ARG A 199 34.83 17.36 -8.65
N THR A 200 34.89 17.04 -7.35
CA THR A 200 35.67 15.88 -6.89
C THR A 200 35.17 14.56 -7.46
N TRP A 201 33.90 14.47 -7.88
CA TRP A 201 33.32 13.27 -8.50
C TRP A 201 33.83 13.00 -9.92
N GLN A 202 34.64 13.90 -10.50
CA GLN A 202 35.35 13.68 -11.75
C GLN A 202 36.62 12.81 -11.57
N ASP A 203 37.13 12.69 -10.35
CA ASP A 203 38.31 11.89 -10.06
C ASP A 203 37.92 10.42 -9.87
N SER A 204 38.18 9.60 -10.89
CA SER A 204 37.92 8.15 -10.88
C SER A 204 38.79 7.36 -9.91
N LEU A 205 39.86 7.95 -9.39
CA LEU A 205 40.76 7.32 -8.41
C LEU A 205 40.29 7.54 -6.96
N ARG A 206 39.34 8.44 -6.74
CA ARG A 206 38.78 8.66 -5.40
C ARG A 206 37.77 7.59 -5.07
N SER A 207 37.96 6.95 -3.93
CA SER A 207 37.06 5.94 -3.37
C SER A 207 36.04 6.52 -2.38
N ASP A 208 36.06 7.83 -2.12
CA ASP A 208 35.27 8.54 -1.08
C ASP A 208 34.07 9.31 -1.65
N ASN A 209 33.61 8.96 -2.85
CA ASN A 209 32.34 9.44 -3.38
C ASN A 209 31.17 8.62 -2.81
N PHE A 210 30.79 8.94 -1.56
CA PHE A 210 29.65 8.32 -0.90
C PHE A 210 28.35 9.08 -1.13
N GLY A 211 28.36 10.10 -2.00
CA GLY A 211 27.20 10.88 -2.38
C GLY A 211 26.79 11.94 -1.37
N VAL A 212 25.49 12.20 -1.30
CA VAL A 212 24.90 13.24 -0.47
C VAL A 212 23.74 12.69 0.35
N LEU A 213 23.54 13.32 1.53
CA LEU A 213 22.33 13.21 2.34
C LEU A 213 21.52 14.50 2.16
N ILE A 214 20.22 14.38 1.97
CA ILE A 214 19.27 15.48 2.04
C ILE A 214 18.56 15.38 3.38
N ASP A 215 18.73 16.38 4.21
CA ASP A 215 18.13 16.51 5.53
C ASP A 215 17.09 17.63 5.55
N PHE A 216 16.39 17.83 6.66
CA PHE A 216 15.33 18.81 6.83
C PHE A 216 15.45 19.52 8.18
N ASP A 217 14.92 20.72 8.29
CA ASP A 217 14.88 21.48 9.54
C ASP A 217 13.72 21.03 10.46
N LEU A 218 13.73 21.47 11.71
CA LEU A 218 12.74 21.13 12.74
C LEU A 218 11.32 21.66 12.45
N ASN A 219 11.14 22.50 11.42
CA ASN A 219 9.84 23.06 11.06
C ASN A 219 8.99 22.09 10.20
N SER A 220 9.55 20.96 9.81
CA SER A 220 8.84 19.97 9.02
C SER A 220 7.67 19.37 9.80
N LEU A 221 6.47 19.47 9.23
CA LEU A 221 5.21 18.92 9.76
C LEU A 221 4.53 17.97 8.75
N PHE A 222 5.24 17.60 7.69
CA PHE A 222 4.78 16.68 6.66
C PHE A 222 5.99 15.99 6.02
N ILE A 223 5.75 14.83 5.40
CA ILE A 223 6.73 14.14 4.56
C ILE A 223 6.33 14.37 3.11
N LYS A 224 7.26 14.85 2.29
CA LYS A 224 7.10 14.98 0.84
C LYS A 224 7.69 13.76 0.15
N GLU A 225 6.91 13.13 -0.73
CA GLU A 225 7.34 12.00 -1.55
C GLU A 225 7.84 12.48 -2.91
N PHE A 226 8.97 11.95 -3.35
CA PHE A 226 9.61 12.22 -4.63
C PHE A 226 9.77 10.91 -5.42
N PHE A 227 9.92 11.01 -6.73
CA PHE A 227 10.31 9.85 -7.53
C PHE A 227 11.76 9.45 -7.25
N SER A 228 12.04 8.13 -7.26
CA SER A 228 13.39 7.57 -7.14
C SER A 228 13.99 7.27 -8.51
N GLN A 229 15.27 6.88 -8.55
CA GLN A 229 15.89 6.36 -9.77
C GLN A 229 15.21 5.06 -10.26
N ASN A 230 14.60 4.29 -9.37
CA ASN A 230 13.89 3.06 -9.68
C ASN A 230 12.45 3.32 -10.14
N GLY A 231 11.99 4.57 -10.05
CA GLY A 231 10.69 5.00 -10.54
C GLY A 231 10.62 4.96 -12.08
N PRO A 232 9.42 4.76 -12.64
CA PRO A 232 9.25 4.67 -14.09
C PRO A 232 9.40 6.02 -14.81
N LEU A 233 9.24 7.13 -14.10
CA LEU A 233 9.23 8.49 -14.64
C LEU A 233 9.89 9.46 -13.64
N ASN A 234 10.27 10.65 -14.12
CA ASN A 234 10.67 11.80 -13.31
C ASN A 234 11.79 11.50 -12.29
N GLN A 235 12.73 10.66 -12.70
CA GLN A 235 13.87 10.29 -11.85
C GLN A 235 14.62 11.52 -11.34
N PRO A 236 15.21 11.46 -10.14
CA PRO A 236 16.12 12.50 -9.64
C PRO A 236 17.23 12.76 -10.63
N ARG A 237 17.63 14.00 -10.79
CA ARG A 237 18.68 14.34 -11.73
C ARG A 237 19.57 15.47 -11.25
N LEU A 238 20.86 15.27 -11.42
CA LEU A 238 21.87 16.30 -11.29
C LEU A 238 22.05 16.99 -12.65
N GLN A 239 21.63 18.25 -12.73
CA GLN A 239 21.85 19.12 -13.88
C GLN A 239 23.19 19.80 -13.69
N LEU A 240 24.06 19.68 -14.69
CA LEU A 240 25.38 20.32 -14.72
C LEU A 240 25.46 21.27 -15.91
N ASP A 241 25.77 22.54 -15.65
CA ASP A 241 26.24 23.47 -16.68
C ASP A 241 27.74 23.25 -16.89
N VAL A 242 28.12 22.90 -18.07
CA VAL A 242 29.50 22.48 -18.36
C VAL A 242 30.09 23.22 -19.54
N THR A 243 31.39 23.39 -19.52
CA THR A 243 32.19 23.85 -20.66
C THR A 243 33.06 22.71 -21.16
N THR A 244 32.91 22.39 -22.44
CA THR A 244 33.77 21.47 -23.17
C THR A 244 34.73 22.28 -24.06
N PRO A 245 35.77 21.66 -24.64
CA PRO A 245 36.61 22.37 -25.61
C PRO A 245 35.86 22.93 -26.84
N ALA A 246 34.68 22.38 -27.15
CA ALA A 246 33.89 22.77 -28.30
C ALA A 246 32.79 23.80 -28.00
N LYS A 247 32.15 23.73 -26.80
CA LYS A 247 30.99 24.57 -26.46
C LYS A 247 30.65 24.52 -24.95
N ARG A 248 29.81 25.47 -24.53
CA ARG A 248 29.07 25.39 -23.29
C ARG A 248 27.81 24.53 -23.51
N ASP A 249 27.47 23.68 -22.55
CA ASP A 249 26.35 22.73 -22.66
C ASP A 249 25.74 22.44 -21.28
N THR A 250 24.56 21.85 -21.29
CA THR A 250 23.90 21.35 -20.07
C THR A 250 23.79 19.84 -20.18
N ILE A 251 24.28 19.13 -19.17
CA ILE A 251 24.15 17.67 -19.10
C ILE A 251 23.40 17.25 -17.83
N PHE A 252 22.76 16.08 -17.89
CA PHE A 252 22.01 15.50 -16.79
C PHE A 252 22.62 14.17 -16.39
N ARG A 253 22.62 13.88 -15.09
CA ARG A 253 23.03 12.60 -14.51
C ARG A 253 21.96 12.15 -13.52
N VAL A 254 21.49 10.92 -13.66
CA VAL A 254 20.64 10.27 -12.65
C VAL A 254 21.51 9.67 -11.55
N PRO A 255 21.04 9.55 -10.32
CA PRO A 255 21.75 8.83 -9.28
C PRO A 255 22.06 7.38 -9.73
N ARG A 256 23.17 6.84 -9.27
CA ARG A 256 23.50 5.42 -9.40
C ARG A 256 22.79 4.60 -8.33
N GLU A 257 22.66 5.17 -7.16
CA GLU A 257 21.99 4.59 -5.99
C GLU A 257 21.22 5.71 -5.29
N ASP A 258 20.01 5.43 -4.86
CA ASP A 258 19.25 6.29 -3.96
C ASP A 258 18.45 5.45 -2.97
N ALA A 259 18.19 6.02 -1.80
CA ALA A 259 17.41 5.43 -0.73
C ALA A 259 16.86 6.53 0.17
N PHE A 260 15.88 6.21 0.98
CA PHE A 260 15.50 7.08 2.08
C PHE A 260 15.67 6.35 3.43
N LEU A 261 16.03 7.11 4.45
CA LEU A 261 16.28 6.63 5.81
C LEU A 261 15.12 7.05 6.69
N VAL A 262 14.36 6.09 7.20
CA VAL A 262 13.24 6.37 8.10
C VAL A 262 13.64 6.12 9.53
N GLU A 263 13.32 7.06 10.38
CA GLU A 263 13.50 6.97 11.83
C GLU A 263 12.16 7.16 12.55
N MET A 264 12.03 6.53 13.67
CA MET A 264 10.93 6.73 14.59
C MET A 264 11.46 7.58 15.76
N ASP A 265 11.07 8.86 15.80
CA ASP A 265 11.57 9.81 16.78
C ASP A 265 11.19 9.45 18.23
N GLU A 266 10.04 8.80 18.39
CA GLU A 266 9.53 8.31 19.68
C GLU A 266 8.96 6.90 19.50
N PRO A 267 9.08 6.02 20.50
CA PRO A 267 8.45 4.71 20.48
C PRO A 267 6.94 4.82 20.23
N LEU A 268 6.38 3.83 19.57
CA LEU A 268 4.93 3.76 19.41
C LEU A 268 4.24 3.64 20.76
N PRO A 269 3.07 4.28 20.93
CA PRO A 269 2.30 4.15 22.15
C PRO A 269 1.83 2.70 22.32
N ASP A 270 1.84 2.21 23.56
CA ASP A 270 1.24 0.93 23.90
C ASP A 270 -0.27 0.95 23.64
N GLY A 271 -0.79 -0.17 23.25
CA GLY A 271 -2.22 -0.43 23.14
C GLY A 271 -2.77 -0.49 21.72
N PRO A 272 -2.56 0.48 20.80
CA PRO A 272 -3.02 0.34 19.42
C PRO A 272 -2.38 -0.85 18.70
N LEU A 273 -3.10 -1.39 17.71
CA LEU A 273 -2.53 -2.34 16.75
C LEU A 273 -1.95 -1.56 15.58
N PHE A 274 -0.71 -1.88 15.19
CA PHE A 274 -0.02 -1.20 14.10
C PHE A 274 0.28 -2.14 12.94
N VAL A 275 0.14 -1.60 11.74
CA VAL A 275 0.62 -2.20 10.49
C VAL A 275 1.33 -1.12 9.70
N ASP A 276 2.60 -1.32 9.35
CA ASP A 276 3.31 -0.33 8.55
C ASP A 276 4.22 -0.95 7.50
N ASP A 277 4.63 -0.11 6.54
CA ASP A 277 5.41 -0.53 5.41
C ASP A 277 6.91 -0.59 5.71
N GLN A 278 7.40 0.33 6.58
CA GLN A 278 8.83 0.58 6.73
C GLN A 278 9.46 -0.17 7.88
N PHE A 279 8.81 -0.18 9.05
CA PHE A 279 9.32 -0.84 10.25
C PHE A 279 8.88 -2.30 10.36
N SER A 280 8.23 -2.81 9.30
CA SER A 280 7.68 -4.18 9.28
C SER A 280 6.78 -4.48 10.47
N LEU A 281 6.02 -3.48 10.92
CA LEU A 281 5.03 -3.68 11.95
C LEU A 281 3.86 -4.48 11.41
N GLN A 282 3.50 -5.50 12.14
CA GLN A 282 2.41 -6.43 11.84
C GLN A 282 1.56 -6.61 13.09
N SER A 283 0.30 -6.97 12.93
CA SER A 283 -0.57 -7.23 14.07
C SER A 283 -1.20 -8.60 14.00
N ILE A 284 -1.28 -9.27 15.13
CA ILE A 284 -1.88 -10.59 15.26
C ILE A 284 -3.21 -10.47 16.00
N LEU A 285 -4.22 -11.11 15.43
CA LEU A 285 -5.56 -11.24 15.99
C LEU A 285 -5.96 -12.71 16.08
N LYS A 286 -6.47 -13.15 17.24
CA LYS A 286 -7.05 -14.48 17.41
C LYS A 286 -8.37 -14.35 18.16
N PHE A 287 -9.44 -14.93 17.63
CA PHE A 287 -10.79 -14.87 18.18
C PHE A 287 -11.21 -16.24 18.73
N ASP A 288 -12.00 -16.24 19.80
CA ASP A 288 -12.64 -17.46 20.31
C ASP A 288 -13.91 -17.75 19.53
N LEU A 289 -13.89 -18.83 18.76
CA LEU A 289 -15.02 -19.30 17.95
C LEU A 289 -15.84 -20.40 18.65
N SER A 290 -15.57 -20.71 19.90
CA SER A 290 -16.20 -21.83 20.64
C SER A 290 -17.72 -21.68 20.79
N ALA A 291 -18.25 -20.47 20.70
CA ALA A 291 -19.69 -20.19 20.72
C ALA A 291 -20.42 -20.64 19.43
N ILE A 292 -19.70 -20.94 18.35
CA ILE A 292 -20.29 -21.38 17.08
C ILE A 292 -20.23 -22.91 17.03
N PRO A 293 -21.37 -23.60 16.85
CA PRO A 293 -21.37 -25.07 16.72
C PRO A 293 -20.53 -25.54 15.53
N ARG A 294 -19.72 -26.58 15.70
CA ARG A 294 -18.79 -27.06 14.65
C ARG A 294 -19.45 -27.47 13.34
N GLU A 295 -20.73 -27.88 13.39
CA GLU A 295 -21.50 -28.32 12.22
C GLU A 295 -22.21 -27.13 11.53
N SER A 296 -21.94 -25.90 11.94
CA SER A 296 -22.55 -24.72 11.35
C SER A 296 -21.97 -24.43 9.97
N THR A 297 -22.84 -23.98 9.08
CA THR A 297 -22.44 -23.35 7.82
C THR A 297 -22.29 -21.84 8.05
N ILE A 298 -21.12 -21.31 7.80
CA ILE A 298 -20.88 -19.88 7.89
C ILE A 298 -21.36 -19.21 6.60
N ASN A 299 -22.44 -18.45 6.69
CA ASN A 299 -23.03 -17.75 5.54
C ASN A 299 -22.25 -16.46 5.23
N ARG A 300 -21.79 -15.78 6.28
CA ARG A 300 -21.00 -14.55 6.18
C ARG A 300 -20.17 -14.39 7.45
N ALA A 301 -18.90 -13.99 7.30
CA ALA A 301 -18.08 -13.53 8.41
C ALA A 301 -17.28 -12.31 7.96
N LEU A 302 -17.44 -11.22 8.71
CA LEU A 302 -16.71 -9.97 8.49
C LEU A 302 -15.83 -9.67 9.69
N LEU A 303 -14.54 -9.45 9.43
CA LEU A 303 -13.63 -8.85 10.39
C LEU A 303 -13.81 -7.33 10.30
N ILE A 304 -14.29 -6.71 11.37
CA ILE A 304 -14.49 -5.27 11.47
C ILE A 304 -13.31 -4.65 12.21
N LEU A 305 -12.69 -3.67 11.59
CA LEU A 305 -11.52 -2.97 12.12
C LEU A 305 -11.82 -1.46 12.15
N THR A 306 -11.47 -0.81 13.27
CA THR A 306 -11.65 0.63 13.45
C THR A 306 -10.31 1.32 13.43
N VAL A 307 -10.16 2.31 12.55
CA VAL A 307 -8.92 3.07 12.37
C VAL A 307 -8.76 4.08 13.51
N LYS A 308 -7.57 4.11 14.11
CA LYS A 308 -7.15 5.11 15.07
C LYS A 308 -6.46 6.25 14.33
N ASN A 309 -7.27 7.23 13.88
CA ASN A 309 -6.83 8.28 12.96
C ASN A 309 -5.71 9.19 13.49
N ASP A 310 -5.63 9.39 14.79
CA ASP A 310 -4.58 10.22 15.43
C ASP A 310 -3.20 9.57 15.46
N ALA A 311 -3.10 8.26 15.16
CA ALA A 311 -1.86 7.49 15.09
C ALA A 311 -1.60 6.91 13.69
N THR A 312 -2.50 7.17 12.73
CA THR A 312 -2.44 6.67 11.35
C THR A 312 -1.79 7.70 10.43
N ALA A 313 -0.87 7.26 9.57
CA ALA A 313 -0.22 8.03 8.53
C ALA A 313 -0.39 7.30 7.19
N ILE A 314 -1.35 7.72 6.37
CA ILE A 314 -1.66 7.11 5.07
C ILE A 314 -1.70 8.19 4.01
N LYS A 315 -1.11 7.94 2.84
CA LYS A 315 -1.16 8.84 1.70
C LYS A 315 -2.54 8.86 1.02
N ALA A 316 -2.77 9.85 0.16
CA ALA A 316 -4.05 10.05 -0.52
C ALA A 316 -4.47 8.85 -1.41
N SER A 317 -3.52 8.09 -1.94
CA SER A 317 -3.78 6.89 -2.74
C SER A 317 -4.28 5.69 -1.95
N GLY A 318 -4.41 5.81 -0.62
CA GLY A 318 -4.81 4.72 0.27
C GLY A 318 -3.66 3.82 0.70
N TYR A 319 -3.97 2.86 1.55
CA TYR A 319 -3.03 1.91 2.16
C TYR A 319 -3.40 0.47 1.79
N GLY A 320 -2.48 -0.21 1.13
CA GLY A 320 -2.64 -1.62 0.79
C GLY A 320 -2.51 -2.51 2.03
N PHE A 321 -3.58 -3.18 2.39
CA PHE A 321 -3.72 -3.99 3.60
C PHE A 321 -4.03 -5.43 3.24
N ARG A 322 -3.50 -6.39 4.01
CA ARG A 322 -3.82 -7.80 3.83
C ARG A 322 -3.95 -8.55 5.15
N VAL A 323 -4.80 -9.56 5.12
CA VAL A 323 -5.05 -10.52 6.19
C VAL A 323 -4.57 -11.90 5.72
N GLU A 324 -3.73 -12.52 6.50
CA GLU A 324 -3.19 -13.85 6.27
C GLU A 324 -3.52 -14.78 7.43
N ARG A 325 -3.63 -16.07 7.14
CA ARG A 325 -3.83 -17.09 8.16
C ARG A 325 -2.48 -17.54 8.70
N LEU A 326 -2.38 -17.70 10.00
CA LEU A 326 -1.22 -18.32 10.65
C LEU A 326 -1.32 -19.85 10.56
N ALA A 327 -0.20 -20.50 10.22
CA ALA A 327 -0.09 -21.95 10.17
C ALA A 327 0.25 -22.58 11.50
N THR A 328 0.92 -21.81 12.38
CA THR A 328 1.36 -22.21 13.72
C THR A 328 0.90 -21.21 14.76
N GLU A 329 0.84 -21.62 16.00
CA GLU A 329 0.63 -20.72 17.14
C GLU A 329 1.84 -19.79 17.28
N VAL A 330 1.57 -18.54 17.66
CA VAL A 330 2.63 -17.56 17.83
C VAL A 330 3.28 -17.74 19.18
N GLU A 331 4.56 -18.14 19.17
CA GLU A 331 5.43 -18.11 20.33
C GLU A 331 6.25 -16.81 20.29
N LEU A 332 6.18 -16.00 21.35
CA LEU A 332 6.91 -14.72 21.38
C LEU A 332 8.39 -14.93 21.74
N PRO A 333 9.31 -14.18 21.12
CA PRO A 333 9.16 -12.99 20.28
C PRO A 333 9.15 -13.30 18.76
N ALA A 334 7.96 -13.58 18.19
CA ALA A 334 7.74 -13.57 16.74
C ALA A 334 8.30 -14.75 15.93
N ASP A 335 8.20 -15.99 16.44
CA ASP A 335 8.30 -17.18 15.59
C ASP A 335 6.88 -17.60 15.18
N PHE A 336 6.52 -17.37 13.92
CA PHE A 336 5.25 -17.78 13.35
C PHE A 336 5.40 -18.12 11.86
N GLU A 337 4.58 -19.03 11.41
CA GLU A 337 4.51 -19.39 9.99
C GLU A 337 3.19 -18.93 9.37
N ILE A 338 3.27 -18.34 8.18
CA ILE A 338 2.12 -17.99 7.36
C ILE A 338 1.72 -19.22 6.56
N ASP A 339 0.43 -19.52 6.53
CA ASP A 339 -0.06 -20.60 5.70
C ASP A 339 -0.10 -20.21 4.23
N SER A 340 0.93 -20.64 3.50
CA SER A 340 1.06 -20.40 2.07
C SER A 340 0.00 -21.10 1.19
N ASN A 341 -0.78 -22.03 1.74
CA ASN A 341 -1.89 -22.68 1.02
C ASN A 341 -3.14 -21.81 0.97
N PHE A 342 -3.17 -20.71 1.76
CA PHE A 342 -4.25 -19.75 1.74
C PHE A 342 -3.81 -18.47 1.03
N ALA A 343 -4.56 -18.07 0.01
CA ALA A 343 -4.36 -16.77 -0.60
C ALA A 343 -4.66 -15.67 0.42
N PRO A 344 -3.79 -14.65 0.56
CA PRO A 344 -4.07 -13.51 1.43
C PRO A 344 -5.33 -12.79 0.99
N ILE A 345 -6.12 -12.32 1.94
CA ILE A 345 -7.25 -11.43 1.68
C ILE A 345 -6.71 -10.01 1.65
N THR A 346 -6.78 -9.36 0.50
CA THR A 346 -6.25 -7.99 0.31
C THR A 346 -7.38 -6.97 0.24
N ASP A 347 -7.14 -5.79 0.78
CA ASP A 347 -8.03 -4.65 0.70
C ASP A 347 -7.23 -3.35 0.60
N LEU A 348 -7.91 -2.25 0.26
CA LEU A 348 -7.37 -0.90 0.22
C LEU A 348 -8.10 -0.03 1.25
N VAL A 349 -7.35 0.50 2.21
CA VAL A 349 -7.88 1.41 3.23
C VAL A 349 -7.66 2.84 2.77
N ASP A 350 -8.74 3.58 2.51
CA ASP A 350 -8.66 4.99 2.14
C ASP A 350 -8.25 5.85 3.34
N ARG A 351 -7.58 6.96 3.07
CA ARG A 351 -7.07 7.90 4.07
C ARG A 351 -8.13 8.38 5.08
N ASN A 352 -9.37 8.53 4.66
CA ASN A 352 -10.46 9.06 5.49
C ASN A 352 -11.34 7.94 6.09
N THR A 353 -10.94 6.69 5.94
CA THR A 353 -11.68 5.55 6.47
C THR A 353 -11.58 5.54 7.99
N SER A 354 -12.72 5.47 8.67
CA SER A 354 -12.78 5.30 10.13
C SER A 354 -13.02 3.86 10.53
N ILE A 355 -13.79 3.12 9.72
CA ILE A 355 -14.12 1.71 9.93
C ILE A 355 -14.11 1.02 8.58
N PHE A 356 -13.53 -0.17 8.51
CA PHE A 356 -13.61 -1.02 7.33
C PHE A 356 -13.85 -2.47 7.73
N SER A 357 -14.31 -3.27 6.77
CA SER A 357 -14.63 -4.69 7.01
C SER A 357 -13.98 -5.57 5.95
N ILE A 358 -13.46 -6.70 6.37
CA ILE A 358 -12.81 -7.68 5.53
C ILE A 358 -13.61 -8.97 5.56
N ASN A 359 -13.94 -9.52 4.40
CA ASN A 359 -14.66 -10.78 4.29
C ASN A 359 -13.72 -11.95 4.59
N VAL A 360 -13.92 -12.59 5.73
CA VAL A 360 -13.16 -13.75 6.21
C VAL A 360 -14.00 -15.03 6.25
N THR A 361 -15.12 -15.08 5.55
CA THR A 361 -16.11 -16.16 5.60
C THR A 361 -15.50 -17.56 5.42
N ASN A 362 -14.71 -17.74 4.37
CA ASN A 362 -14.08 -19.04 4.10
C ASN A 362 -13.12 -19.46 5.20
N LEU A 363 -12.38 -18.51 5.74
CA LEU A 363 -11.39 -18.74 6.78
C LEU A 363 -12.08 -19.17 8.08
N ILE A 364 -13.12 -18.45 8.49
CA ILE A 364 -13.93 -18.79 9.67
C ILE A 364 -14.63 -20.16 9.49
N GLN A 365 -15.13 -20.47 8.29
CA GLN A 365 -15.72 -21.78 8.00
C GLN A 365 -14.73 -22.92 8.26
N PHE A 366 -13.48 -22.78 7.82
CA PHE A 366 -12.46 -23.82 8.02
C PHE A 366 -12.12 -24.02 9.50
N TRP A 367 -12.07 -22.96 10.27
CA TRP A 367 -11.79 -23.03 11.71
C TRP A 367 -12.97 -23.65 12.47
N VAL A 368 -14.19 -23.23 12.18
CA VAL A 368 -15.40 -23.75 12.85
C VAL A 368 -15.59 -25.26 12.58
N THR A 369 -15.34 -25.72 11.35
CA THR A 369 -15.43 -27.16 11.04
C THR A 369 -14.26 -27.98 11.59
N GLY A 370 -13.20 -27.33 12.04
CA GLY A 370 -11.98 -28.01 12.50
C GLY A 370 -11.14 -28.58 11.36
N ALA A 371 -11.40 -28.16 10.10
CA ALA A 371 -10.57 -28.54 8.96
C ALA A 371 -9.13 -28.00 9.10
N PHE A 372 -8.99 -26.87 9.78
CA PHE A 372 -7.72 -26.28 10.18
C PHE A 372 -7.83 -25.73 11.59
N GLU A 373 -6.69 -25.72 12.30
CA GLU A 373 -6.60 -25.09 13.61
C GLU A 373 -6.64 -23.58 13.51
N ASN A 374 -7.24 -22.94 14.52
CA ASN A 374 -7.28 -21.49 14.63
C ASN A 374 -6.02 -21.00 15.37
N HIS A 375 -4.98 -20.65 14.64
CA HIS A 375 -3.78 -20.01 15.18
C HIS A 375 -3.86 -18.49 15.12
N GLY A 376 -4.89 -17.92 14.50
CA GLY A 376 -5.12 -16.48 14.37
C GLY A 376 -4.84 -15.94 12.95
N LEU A 377 -4.98 -14.62 12.87
CA LEU A 377 -4.80 -13.80 11.67
C LEU A 377 -3.58 -12.93 11.85
N LEU A 378 -2.81 -12.79 10.77
CA LEU A 378 -1.76 -11.79 10.64
C LEU A 378 -2.28 -10.65 9.77
N LEU A 379 -2.23 -9.43 10.32
CA LEU A 379 -2.55 -8.20 9.63
C LEU A 379 -1.23 -7.54 9.21
N ARG A 380 -1.05 -7.27 7.93
CA ARG A 380 0.16 -6.61 7.44
C ARG A 380 -0.06 -5.79 6.16
N THR A 381 0.94 -5.03 5.78
CA THR A 381 0.94 -4.30 4.52
C THR A 381 0.98 -5.23 3.31
N SER A 382 0.38 -4.78 2.20
CA SER A 382 0.55 -5.44 0.89
C SER A 382 1.84 -5.03 0.17
N ASN A 383 2.52 -3.97 0.62
CA ASN A 383 3.66 -3.36 -0.07
C ASN A 383 4.80 -3.00 0.90
N PRO A 384 5.47 -3.99 1.50
CA PRO A 384 6.53 -3.72 2.47
C PRO A 384 7.68 -2.93 1.84
N GLY A 385 8.22 -1.96 2.58
CA GLY A 385 9.36 -1.13 2.17
C GLY A 385 9.05 -0.12 1.05
N ARG A 386 7.78 0.13 0.76
CA ARG A 386 7.40 1.02 -0.34
C ARG A 386 7.40 2.49 0.07
N ASP A 387 6.88 2.79 1.24
CA ASP A 387 6.72 4.15 1.76
C ASP A 387 6.58 4.16 3.30
N VAL A 388 6.45 5.33 3.91
CA VAL A 388 6.28 5.48 5.38
C VAL A 388 4.85 5.31 5.86
N SER A 389 3.95 4.76 5.04
CA SER A 389 2.55 4.58 5.45
C SER A 389 2.44 3.67 6.67
N ARG A 390 1.62 4.11 7.62
CA ARG A 390 1.28 3.38 8.83
C ARG A 390 -0.22 3.40 9.06
N LEU A 391 -0.80 2.25 9.28
CA LEU A 391 -2.17 2.08 9.74
C LEU A 391 -2.16 1.73 11.22
N ALA A 392 -2.83 2.55 12.03
CA ALA A 392 -3.10 2.27 13.43
C ALA A 392 -4.57 1.88 13.61
N LEU A 393 -4.80 0.81 14.34
CA LEU A 393 -6.14 0.29 14.64
C LEU A 393 -6.40 0.35 16.14
N HIS A 394 -7.65 0.55 16.52
CA HIS A 394 -8.05 0.37 17.88
C HIS A 394 -7.91 -1.09 18.30
N SER A 395 -7.48 -1.31 19.54
CA SER A 395 -7.49 -2.60 20.23
C SER A 395 -8.45 -2.56 21.42
N SER A 396 -8.64 -3.66 22.09
CA SER A 396 -9.40 -3.73 23.35
C SER A 396 -8.78 -2.87 24.45
N GLN A 397 -7.46 -2.68 24.42
CA GLN A 397 -6.72 -1.83 25.36
C GLN A 397 -6.96 -0.34 25.14
N THR A 398 -7.15 0.08 23.89
CA THR A 398 -7.41 1.49 23.55
C THR A 398 -8.89 1.86 23.70
N SER A 399 -9.78 0.96 23.31
CA SER A 399 -11.24 1.15 23.40
C SER A 399 -11.97 -0.17 23.15
N SER A 400 -12.61 -0.72 24.14
CA SER A 400 -13.36 -1.97 24.01
C SER A 400 -14.51 -1.90 23.00
N SER A 401 -15.11 -0.73 22.82
CA SER A 401 -16.20 -0.54 21.81
C SER A 401 -15.72 -0.39 20.37
N LEU A 402 -14.43 -0.08 20.16
CA LEU A 402 -13.79 0.10 18.88
C LEU A 402 -12.80 -1.02 18.53
N ALA A 403 -12.65 -1.99 19.43
CA ALA A 403 -11.78 -3.14 19.27
C ALA A 403 -12.15 -3.96 18.02
N PRO A 404 -11.19 -4.72 17.45
CA PRO A 404 -11.47 -5.67 16.40
C PRO A 404 -12.58 -6.63 16.80
N ARG A 405 -13.50 -6.91 15.86
CA ARG A 405 -14.59 -7.87 16.11
C ARG A 405 -14.92 -8.65 14.86
N LEU A 406 -15.47 -9.84 15.04
CA LEU A 406 -16.06 -10.66 14.00
C LEU A 406 -17.59 -10.55 14.05
N GLU A 407 -18.20 -10.19 12.92
CA GLU A 407 -19.64 -10.29 12.72
C GLU A 407 -19.92 -11.51 11.84
N ILE A 408 -20.65 -12.51 12.39
CA ILE A 408 -20.81 -13.81 11.78
C ILE A 408 -22.29 -14.17 11.68
N ASP A 409 -22.74 -14.45 10.46
CA ASP A 409 -24.03 -15.06 10.16
C ASP A 409 -23.79 -16.53 9.84
N PHE A 410 -24.44 -17.43 10.55
CA PHE A 410 -24.29 -18.86 10.36
C PHE A 410 -25.61 -19.60 10.42
N THR A 411 -25.67 -20.76 9.82
CA THR A 411 -26.80 -21.68 9.92
C THR A 411 -26.37 -22.90 10.73
N SER A 412 -26.97 -23.08 11.88
CA SER A 412 -26.73 -24.27 12.71
C SER A 412 -27.21 -25.52 11.98
N GLY A 413 -26.45 -26.61 12.06
CA GLY A 413 -26.86 -27.90 11.57
C GLY A 413 -28.13 -28.39 12.29
N PRO A 414 -28.88 -29.33 11.72
CA PRO A 414 -30.02 -29.89 12.39
C PRO A 414 -29.57 -30.53 13.73
N THR A 415 -30.18 -30.12 14.82
CA THR A 415 -30.00 -30.85 16.10
C THR A 415 -30.61 -32.24 15.91
N LEU A 416 -29.74 -33.22 15.76
CA LEU A 416 -30.20 -34.61 15.80
C LEU A 416 -30.76 -34.89 17.21
N PRO A 417 -31.94 -35.49 17.32
CA PRO A 417 -32.59 -35.79 18.60
C PRO A 417 -31.83 -36.80 19.43
#